data_7aa94e7850e012c9e830dd75d88e4a1a
#
_entry.id   7aa94e7850e012c9e830dd75d88e4a1a
#
_cell.length_a   1.000
_cell.length_b   1.000
_cell.length_c   1.000
_cell.angle_alpha   90.00
_cell.angle_beta   90.00
_cell.angle_gamma   90.00
#
_symmetry.space_group_name_H-M   'P 1'
#
loop_
_entity.id
_entity.type
_entity.pdbx_description
1 polymer ?
#
loop_
_entity_poly.entity_id
_entity_poly.type
_entity_poly.pdbx_seq_one_letter_code
_entity_poly.pdbx_strand_id
1 'polypeptide(L)'
;MSKKFHKKAFKLWLDQLCKVCVKDRDDFTCQIQHEGCSGKMMPLDKNCQWCHVKSKQRNIMRWYFLDIICGCGHCHQWGHANPNEFGVWFAKKYPVRNDYINSLTQIPPKVWYEDDFRDVELVLLRKCLDLDVKVEYFPESYRSRFLKRIEEFKRGA
;
A
#
# COMPACT_ATOMS: atom_id res chain seq x y z
N MET A 1 32.54 4.23 -3.65
CA MET A 1 32.07 2.97 -3.02
C MET A 1 30.54 2.90 -3.15
N SER A 2 30.00 1.92 -3.88
CA SER A 2 28.56 1.69 -3.99
C SER A 2 28.02 1.27 -2.61
N LYS A 3 27.03 2.00 -2.07
CA LYS A 3 26.38 1.61 -0.80
C LYS A 3 25.68 0.27 -1.01
N LYS A 4 26.03 -0.72 -0.20
CA LYS A 4 25.40 -2.05 -0.22
C LYS A 4 23.89 -1.92 -0.11
N PHE A 5 23.14 -2.53 -1.04
CA PHE A 5 21.68 -2.54 -1.01
C PHE A 5 21.15 -3.34 0.19
N HIS A 6 20.40 -2.68 1.05
CA HIS A 6 19.79 -3.28 2.24
C HIS A 6 18.31 -3.63 1.99
N LYS A 7 18.07 -4.79 1.38
CA LYS A 7 16.73 -5.28 0.97
C LYS A 7 15.64 -5.12 2.03
N LYS A 8 15.93 -5.47 3.30
CA LYS A 8 14.94 -5.34 4.39
C LYS A 8 14.54 -3.88 4.65
N ALA A 9 15.51 -2.99 4.76
CA ALA A 9 15.25 -1.56 4.99
C ALA A 9 14.54 -0.92 3.79
N PHE A 10 14.84 -1.37 2.57
CA PHE A 10 14.18 -0.87 1.38
C PHE A 10 12.72 -1.34 1.30
N LYS A 11 12.42 -2.60 1.63
CA LYS A 11 11.04 -3.11 1.75
C LYS A 11 10.21 -2.30 2.76
N LEU A 12 10.78 -1.98 3.93
CA LEU A 12 10.09 -1.15 4.93
C LEU A 12 9.78 0.25 4.39
N TRP A 13 10.70 0.82 3.61
CA TRP A 13 10.49 2.09 2.93
C TRP A 13 9.33 2.02 1.92
N LEU A 14 9.30 1.01 1.05
CA LEU A 14 8.20 0.79 0.10
C LEU A 14 6.86 0.56 0.81
N ASP A 15 6.87 -0.16 1.94
CA ASP A 15 5.69 -0.33 2.78
C ASP A 15 5.14 1.02 3.26
N GLN A 16 6.01 1.97 3.67
CA GLN A 16 5.56 3.30 4.10
C GLN A 16 5.00 4.11 2.93
N LEU A 17 5.66 4.14 1.78
CA LEU A 17 5.15 4.82 0.59
C LEU A 17 3.76 4.28 0.21
N CYS A 18 3.65 2.97 0.04
CA CYS A 18 2.40 2.34 -0.37
C CYS A 18 1.27 2.57 0.65
N LYS A 19 1.60 2.41 1.94
CA LYS A 19 0.65 2.62 3.04
C LYS A 19 0.07 4.02 3.06
N VAL A 20 0.91 5.05 2.91
CA VAL A 20 0.46 6.44 2.92
C VAL A 20 -0.37 6.73 1.68
N CYS A 21 0.08 6.34 0.49
CA CYS A 21 -0.67 6.52 -0.76
C CYS A 21 -2.06 5.86 -0.71
N VAL A 22 -2.16 4.62 -0.20
CA VAL A 22 -3.45 3.92 -0.10
C VAL A 22 -4.40 4.61 0.86
N LYS A 23 -3.89 5.01 2.03
CA LYS A 23 -4.70 5.69 3.04
C LYS A 23 -5.21 7.04 2.55
N ASP A 24 -4.35 7.82 1.89
CA ASP A 24 -4.69 9.12 1.32
C ASP A 24 -5.70 8.98 0.18
N ARG A 25 -5.49 8.04 -0.76
CA ARG A 25 -6.46 7.71 -1.81
C ARG A 25 -7.86 7.43 -1.27
N ASP A 26 -7.94 6.73 -0.14
CA ASP A 26 -9.18 6.32 0.51
C ASP A 26 -9.67 7.35 1.56
N ASP A 27 -9.09 8.58 1.54
CA ASP A 27 -9.38 9.69 2.45
C ASP A 27 -9.34 9.25 3.93
N PHE A 28 -8.37 8.39 4.28
CA PHE A 28 -8.22 7.81 5.62
C PHE A 28 -9.50 7.17 6.18
N THR A 29 -10.40 6.77 5.29
CA THR A 29 -11.70 6.17 5.62
C THR A 29 -11.66 4.67 5.44
N CYS A 30 -12.16 3.93 6.42
CA CYS A 30 -12.28 2.48 6.32
C CYS A 30 -13.20 2.10 5.17
N GLN A 31 -12.67 1.43 4.16
CA GLN A 31 -13.40 1.03 2.97
C GLN A 31 -14.29 -0.21 3.19
N ILE A 32 -14.00 -1.00 4.22
CA ILE A 32 -14.71 -2.25 4.53
C ILE A 32 -16.08 -1.94 5.14
N GLN A 33 -16.13 -1.01 6.11
CA GLN A 33 -17.36 -0.53 6.74
C GLN A 33 -18.25 -1.65 7.35
N HIS A 34 -17.61 -2.68 7.91
CA HIS A 34 -18.31 -3.73 8.66
C HIS A 34 -18.89 -3.17 9.97
N GLU A 35 -19.83 -3.88 10.57
CA GLU A 35 -20.38 -3.54 11.89
C GLU A 35 -19.26 -3.27 12.91
N GLY A 36 -19.38 -2.20 13.71
CA GLY A 36 -18.31 -1.74 14.62
C GLY A 36 -17.18 -0.96 13.95
N CYS A 37 -17.34 -0.55 12.69
CA CYS A 37 -16.34 0.20 11.95
C CYS A 37 -16.06 1.58 12.53
N SER A 38 -14.79 1.97 12.62
CA SER A 38 -14.37 3.30 13.08
C SER A 38 -14.62 4.43 12.06
N GLY A 39 -14.98 4.12 10.82
CA GLY A 39 -15.22 5.11 9.78
C GLY A 39 -13.94 5.86 9.35
N LYS A 40 -13.98 7.19 9.41
CA LYS A 40 -12.84 8.06 9.07
C LYS A 40 -11.86 8.13 10.24
N MET A 41 -10.57 8.11 9.92
CA MET A 41 -9.46 8.08 10.87
C MET A 41 -8.46 9.21 10.56
N MET A 42 -7.53 9.46 11.47
CA MET A 42 -6.43 10.41 11.23
C MET A 42 -5.27 9.73 10.48
N PRO A 43 -4.45 10.47 9.71
CA PRO A 43 -3.37 9.90 8.89
C PRO A 43 -2.38 9.02 9.64
N LEU A 44 -2.00 9.40 10.86
CA LEU A 44 -1.04 8.68 11.71
C LEU A 44 -1.69 7.77 12.75
N ASP A 45 -3.03 7.68 12.75
CA ASP A 45 -3.75 6.80 13.66
C ASP A 45 -3.29 5.34 13.43
N LYS A 46 -2.94 4.66 14.52
CA LYS A 46 -2.57 3.22 14.50
C LYS A 46 -3.72 2.34 14.05
N ASN A 47 -4.96 2.79 14.28
CA ASN A 47 -6.17 2.12 13.84
C ASN A 47 -6.38 2.25 12.32
N CYS A 48 -5.79 3.27 11.68
CA CYS A 48 -5.80 3.42 10.23
C CYS A 48 -4.79 2.46 9.61
N GLN A 49 -5.25 1.36 9.05
CA GLN A 49 -4.43 0.27 8.54
C GLN A 49 -4.55 0.11 7.02
N TRP A 50 -3.58 -0.52 6.40
CA TRP A 50 -3.64 -0.95 5.02
C TRP A 50 -3.96 -2.45 4.97
N CYS A 51 -5.02 -2.80 4.28
CA CYS A 51 -5.58 -4.14 4.23
C CYS A 51 -5.37 -4.72 2.84
N HIS A 52 -4.68 -5.85 2.74
CA HIS A 52 -4.51 -6.58 1.49
C HIS A 52 -5.70 -7.50 1.24
N VAL A 53 -6.23 -7.46 0.03
CA VAL A 53 -7.28 -8.40 -0.42
C VAL A 53 -6.68 -9.77 -0.71
N LYS A 54 -5.52 -9.80 -1.36
CA LYS A 54 -4.73 -11.01 -1.57
C LYS A 54 -3.47 -10.98 -0.71
N SER A 55 -2.89 -12.14 -0.46
CA SER A 55 -1.74 -12.23 0.43
C SER A 55 -0.53 -11.42 -0.05
N LYS A 56 -0.02 -10.54 0.82
CA LYS A 56 1.24 -9.80 0.63
C LYS A 56 2.50 -10.68 0.61
N GLN A 57 2.38 -11.98 0.84
CA GLN A 57 3.52 -12.90 0.79
C GLN A 57 4.15 -12.96 -0.61
N ARG A 58 3.36 -12.74 -1.66
CA ARG A 58 3.89 -12.54 -3.01
C ARG A 58 4.34 -11.10 -3.16
N ASN A 59 5.62 -10.87 -3.52
CA ASN A 59 6.15 -9.51 -3.70
C ASN A 59 5.33 -8.69 -4.70
N ILE A 60 4.85 -9.29 -5.78
CA ILE A 60 4.02 -8.62 -6.77
C ILE A 60 2.75 -8.01 -6.17
N MET A 61 2.16 -8.63 -5.14
CA MET A 61 0.94 -8.16 -4.49
C MET A 61 1.24 -7.19 -3.34
N ARG A 62 2.44 -7.26 -2.74
CA ARG A 62 2.78 -6.52 -1.52
C ARG A 62 2.58 -5.02 -1.63
N TRP A 63 2.90 -4.43 -2.77
CA TRP A 63 2.79 -2.99 -3.03
C TRP A 63 1.84 -2.68 -4.19
N TYR A 64 1.01 -3.65 -4.55
CA TYR A 64 0.09 -3.48 -5.64
C TYR A 64 -1.10 -2.63 -5.20
N PHE A 65 -1.13 -1.39 -5.68
CA PHE A 65 -2.02 -0.34 -5.20
C PHE A 65 -3.52 -0.70 -5.27
N LEU A 66 -3.92 -1.53 -6.26
CA LEU A 66 -5.30 -1.98 -6.40
C LEU A 66 -5.68 -3.15 -5.48
N ASP A 67 -4.69 -3.91 -4.98
CA ASP A 67 -4.91 -5.01 -4.02
C ASP A 67 -5.12 -4.52 -2.58
N ILE A 68 -4.84 -3.25 -2.32
CA ILE A 68 -4.76 -2.74 -0.96
C ILE A 68 -5.83 -1.66 -0.76
N ILE A 69 -6.51 -1.69 0.38
CA ILE A 69 -7.50 -0.71 0.80
C ILE A 69 -7.19 -0.19 2.20
N CYS A 70 -7.68 1.02 2.51
CA CYS A 70 -7.68 1.52 3.87
C CYS A 70 -8.75 0.80 4.69
N GLY A 71 -8.40 0.32 5.88
CA GLY A 71 -9.31 -0.30 6.82
C GLY A 71 -9.00 0.10 8.26
N CYS A 72 -10.01 0.12 9.13
CA CYS A 72 -9.75 0.21 10.56
C CYS A 72 -9.33 -1.15 11.13
N GLY A 73 -8.68 -1.15 12.29
CA GLY A 73 -8.19 -2.39 12.93
C GLY A 73 -9.28 -3.43 13.14
N HIS A 74 -10.49 -2.99 13.53
CA HIS A 74 -11.64 -3.89 13.70
C HIS A 74 -12.02 -4.58 12.38
N CYS A 75 -12.25 -3.80 11.30
CA CYS A 75 -12.61 -4.35 10.00
C CYS A 75 -11.49 -5.19 9.37
N HIS A 76 -10.22 -4.82 9.62
CA HIS A 76 -9.07 -5.60 9.16
C HIS A 76 -9.00 -6.97 9.84
N GLN A 77 -9.24 -7.02 11.16
CA GLN A 77 -9.33 -8.29 11.90
C GLN A 77 -10.50 -9.14 11.44
N TRP A 78 -11.69 -8.51 11.21
CA TRP A 78 -12.83 -9.22 10.64
C TRP A 78 -12.48 -9.86 9.29
N GLY A 79 -11.83 -9.12 8.38
CA GLY A 79 -11.41 -9.66 7.08
C GLY A 79 -10.44 -10.84 7.20
N HIS A 80 -9.53 -10.83 8.18
CA HIS A 80 -8.65 -11.96 8.46
C HIS A 80 -9.38 -13.17 9.04
N ALA A 81 -10.36 -12.96 9.90
CA ALA A 81 -11.16 -14.02 10.50
C ALA A 81 -12.16 -14.63 9.49
N ASN A 82 -12.58 -13.84 8.48
CA ASN A 82 -13.62 -14.23 7.51
C ASN A 82 -13.13 -14.03 6.06
N PRO A 83 -12.07 -14.71 5.60
CA PRO A 83 -11.42 -14.42 4.32
C PRO A 83 -12.33 -14.66 3.11
N ASN A 84 -13.24 -15.63 3.17
CA ASN A 84 -14.19 -15.90 2.10
C ASN A 84 -15.22 -14.79 1.98
N GLU A 85 -15.80 -14.36 3.10
CA GLU A 85 -16.80 -13.27 3.13
C GLU A 85 -16.15 -11.95 2.71
N PHE A 86 -14.94 -11.67 3.17
CA PHE A 86 -14.16 -10.51 2.74
C PHE A 86 -13.89 -10.53 1.22
N GLY A 87 -13.52 -11.69 0.67
CA GLY A 87 -13.34 -11.86 -0.77
C GLY A 87 -14.60 -11.60 -1.57
N VAL A 88 -15.76 -12.15 -1.14
CA VAL A 88 -17.08 -11.92 -1.76
C VAL A 88 -17.46 -10.44 -1.67
N TRP A 89 -17.30 -9.83 -0.50
CA TRP A 89 -17.56 -8.40 -0.30
C TRP A 89 -16.71 -7.54 -1.25
N PHE A 90 -15.40 -7.83 -1.37
CA PHE A 90 -14.51 -7.08 -2.23
C PHE A 90 -14.88 -7.23 -3.72
N ALA A 91 -15.17 -8.46 -4.16
CA ALA A 91 -15.58 -8.74 -5.54
C ALA A 91 -16.87 -8.01 -5.91
N LYS A 92 -17.83 -7.92 -4.98
CA LYS A 92 -19.10 -7.20 -5.18
C LYS A 92 -18.88 -5.69 -5.23
N LYS A 93 -18.05 -5.14 -4.35
CA LYS A 93 -17.81 -3.69 -4.25
C LYS A 93 -16.88 -3.16 -5.35
N TYR A 94 -15.90 -3.96 -5.79
CA TYR A 94 -14.87 -3.60 -6.74
C TYR A 94 -14.67 -4.67 -7.83
N PRO A 95 -15.68 -4.98 -8.65
CA PRO A 95 -15.61 -6.13 -9.58
C PRO A 95 -14.43 -6.05 -10.54
N VAL A 96 -14.23 -4.91 -11.21
CA VAL A 96 -13.12 -4.71 -12.16
C VAL A 96 -11.75 -4.87 -11.48
N ARG A 97 -11.59 -4.32 -10.27
CA ARG A 97 -10.35 -4.48 -9.49
C ARG A 97 -10.12 -5.93 -9.10
N ASN A 98 -11.18 -6.62 -8.67
CA ASN A 98 -11.10 -8.02 -8.29
C ASN A 98 -10.66 -8.91 -9.45
N ASP A 99 -11.23 -8.74 -10.64
CA ASP A 99 -10.87 -9.51 -11.84
C ASP A 99 -9.41 -9.27 -12.23
N TYR A 100 -8.97 -8.02 -12.21
CA TYR A 100 -7.58 -7.67 -12.50
C TYR A 100 -6.60 -8.27 -11.47
N ILE A 101 -6.90 -8.16 -10.18
CA ILE A 101 -6.09 -8.77 -9.11
C ILE A 101 -6.02 -10.29 -9.27
N ASN A 102 -7.13 -10.93 -9.59
CA ASN A 102 -7.16 -12.38 -9.82
C ASN A 102 -6.26 -12.79 -11.01
N SER A 103 -6.23 -12.02 -12.09
CA SER A 103 -5.32 -12.28 -13.21
C SER A 103 -3.85 -12.22 -12.80
N LEU A 104 -3.47 -11.28 -11.92
CA LEU A 104 -2.11 -11.17 -11.40
C LEU A 104 -1.71 -12.35 -10.50
N THR A 105 -2.66 -12.98 -9.81
CA THR A 105 -2.35 -14.15 -8.96
C THR A 105 -1.94 -15.38 -9.78
N GLN A 106 -2.20 -15.39 -11.08
CA GLN A 106 -1.78 -16.45 -12.00
C GLN A 106 -0.32 -16.29 -12.44
N ILE A 107 0.29 -15.11 -12.24
CA ILE A 107 1.69 -14.87 -12.59
C ILE A 107 2.59 -15.67 -11.65
N PRO A 108 3.52 -16.50 -12.17
CA PRO A 108 4.42 -17.27 -11.32
C PRO A 108 5.27 -16.36 -10.41
N PRO A 109 5.60 -16.80 -9.20
CA PRO A 109 6.54 -16.09 -8.34
C PRO A 109 7.90 -15.94 -9.03
N LYS A 110 8.47 -14.73 -8.98
CA LYS A 110 9.82 -14.47 -9.46
C LYS A 110 10.76 -14.06 -8.35
N VAL A 111 12.05 -14.28 -8.53
CA VAL A 111 13.09 -13.68 -7.68
C VAL A 111 13.16 -12.19 -7.98
N TRP A 112 13.21 -11.38 -6.93
CA TRP A 112 13.27 -9.92 -7.04
C TRP A 112 14.69 -9.43 -6.75
N TYR A 113 15.21 -8.61 -7.65
CA TYR A 113 16.50 -7.94 -7.60
C TYR A 113 16.33 -6.47 -7.17
N GLU A 114 17.44 -5.76 -7.01
CA GLU A 114 17.42 -4.33 -6.60
C GLU A 114 16.59 -3.47 -7.56
N ASP A 115 16.74 -3.67 -8.87
CA ASP A 115 16.02 -2.89 -9.88
C ASP A 115 14.51 -3.06 -9.77
N ASP A 116 14.00 -4.28 -9.54
CA ASP A 116 12.57 -4.50 -9.32
C ASP A 116 12.00 -3.68 -8.15
N PHE A 117 12.78 -3.54 -7.06
CA PHE A 117 12.36 -2.73 -5.92
C PHE A 117 12.43 -1.24 -6.22
N ARG A 118 13.39 -0.79 -7.04
CA ARG A 118 13.51 0.60 -7.48
C ARG A 118 12.37 0.97 -8.42
N ASP A 119 11.97 0.09 -9.32
CA ASP A 119 10.81 0.30 -10.19
C ASP A 119 9.53 0.48 -9.37
N VAL A 120 9.32 -0.34 -8.34
CA VAL A 120 8.19 -0.15 -7.41
C VAL A 120 8.29 1.20 -6.69
N GLU A 121 9.49 1.62 -6.24
CA GLU A 121 9.68 2.93 -5.63
C GLU A 121 9.23 4.06 -6.56
N LEU A 122 9.66 4.03 -7.82
CA LEU A 122 9.30 5.05 -8.81
C LEU A 122 7.78 5.12 -9.04
N VAL A 123 7.13 3.95 -9.17
CA VAL A 123 5.67 3.89 -9.29
C VAL A 123 4.98 4.50 -8.07
N LEU A 124 5.42 4.17 -6.86
CA LEU A 124 4.83 4.68 -5.62
C LEU A 124 5.10 6.18 -5.43
N LEU A 125 6.30 6.69 -5.79
CA LEU A 125 6.59 8.12 -5.75
C LEU A 125 5.70 8.90 -6.74
N ARG A 126 5.48 8.36 -7.96
CA ARG A 126 4.52 8.94 -8.91
C ARG A 126 3.12 9.00 -8.30
N LYS A 127 2.65 7.91 -7.66
CA LYS A 127 1.35 7.90 -6.98
C LYS A 127 1.26 8.93 -5.86
N CYS A 128 2.32 9.10 -5.08
CA CYS A 128 2.37 10.16 -4.05
C CYS A 128 2.22 11.55 -4.66
N LEU A 129 2.82 11.81 -5.82
CA LEU A 129 2.68 13.10 -6.53
C LEU A 129 1.27 13.28 -7.10
N ASP A 130 0.74 12.26 -7.77
CA ASP A 130 -0.60 12.29 -8.37
C ASP A 130 -1.71 12.57 -7.34
N LEU A 131 -1.51 12.10 -6.10
CA LEU A 131 -2.42 12.29 -4.95
C LEU A 131 -2.10 13.54 -4.13
N ASP A 132 -1.02 14.28 -4.43
CA ASP A 132 -0.51 15.40 -3.62
C ASP A 132 -0.32 15.02 -2.13
N VAL A 133 0.25 13.82 -1.90
CA VAL A 133 0.46 13.27 -0.54
C VAL A 133 1.30 14.22 0.31
N LYS A 134 0.79 14.60 1.48
CA LYS A 134 1.47 15.51 2.40
C LYS A 134 2.57 14.80 3.20
N VAL A 135 3.68 15.49 3.43
CA VAL A 135 4.83 14.93 4.16
C VAL A 135 4.50 14.58 5.61
N GLU A 136 3.58 15.31 6.23
CA GLU A 136 3.10 15.06 7.60
C GLU A 136 2.34 13.74 7.76
N TYR A 137 1.87 13.11 6.68
CA TYR A 137 1.22 11.79 6.72
C TYR A 137 2.23 10.65 6.93
N PHE A 138 3.52 10.94 6.78
CA PHE A 138 4.59 9.99 7.09
C PHE A 138 5.00 10.07 8.57
N PRO A 139 5.35 8.90 9.18
CA PRO A 139 6.06 8.92 10.45
C PRO A 139 7.33 9.79 10.34
N GLU A 140 7.67 10.52 11.39
CA GLU A 140 8.78 11.49 11.41
C GLU A 140 10.09 10.91 10.85
N SER A 141 10.41 9.67 11.21
CA SER A 141 11.60 8.94 10.75
C SER A 141 11.70 8.74 9.22
N TYR A 142 10.60 8.94 8.49
CA TYR A 142 10.57 8.78 7.02
C TYR A 142 10.42 10.11 6.26
N ARG A 143 10.09 11.22 6.92
CA ARG A 143 9.80 12.51 6.27
C ARG A 143 10.97 13.06 5.45
N SER A 144 12.17 13.09 6.03
CA SER A 144 13.37 13.57 5.33
C SER A 144 13.72 12.70 4.12
N ARG A 145 13.55 11.39 4.24
CA ARG A 145 13.74 10.46 3.11
C ARG A 145 12.71 10.71 2.02
N PHE A 146 11.45 10.89 2.37
CA PHE A 146 10.37 11.18 1.41
C PHE A 146 10.66 12.46 0.63
N LEU A 147 10.93 13.58 1.31
CA LEU A 147 11.25 14.86 0.68
C LEU A 147 12.42 14.73 -0.30
N LYS A 148 13.52 14.11 0.15
CA LYS A 148 14.70 13.89 -0.71
C LYS A 148 14.33 13.08 -1.95
N ARG A 149 13.62 11.96 -1.81
CA ARG A 149 13.28 11.08 -2.94
C ARG A 149 12.32 11.74 -3.92
N ILE A 150 11.34 12.51 -3.45
CA ILE A 150 10.42 13.28 -4.30
C ILE A 150 11.17 14.34 -5.11
N GLU A 151 12.12 15.06 -4.50
CA GLU A 151 12.94 16.04 -5.23
C GLU A 151 13.84 15.38 -6.28
N GLU A 152 14.49 14.27 -5.94
CA GLU A 152 15.29 13.48 -6.89
C GLU A 152 14.42 12.98 -8.06
N PHE A 153 13.23 12.47 -7.78
CA PHE A 153 12.28 12.01 -8.79
C PHE A 153 11.86 13.14 -9.73
N LYS A 154 11.48 14.32 -9.20
CA LYS A 154 11.09 15.49 -10.00
C LYS A 154 12.21 16.01 -10.92
N ARG A 155 13.48 15.86 -10.49
CA ARG A 155 14.65 16.28 -11.30
C ARG A 155 15.02 15.27 -12.38
N GLY A 156 14.65 14.00 -12.21
CA GLY A 156 14.93 12.93 -13.18
C GLY A 156 13.78 12.61 -14.12
N ALA A 157 12.63 13.23 -13.91
CA ALA A 157 11.46 13.13 -14.78
C ALA A 157 11.42 14.29 -15.75
#